data_754eb81b53eeb82bd18ebb66db87a786
#
_entry.id   754eb81b53eeb82bd18ebb66db87a786
#
_cell.length_a   1.000
_cell.length_b   1.000
_cell.length_c   1.000
_cell.angle_alpha   90.00
_cell.angle_beta   90.00
_cell.angle_gamma   90.00
#
_symmetry.space_group_name_H-M   'P 1'
#
loop_
_entity.id
_entity.type
_entity.pdbx_description
1 polymer ?
#
loop_
_entity_poly.entity_id
_entity_poly.type
_entity_poly.pdbx_seq_one_letter_code
_entity_poly.pdbx_strand_id
1 'polypeptide(L)'
;MTEEKKPGVIRRLWLWWRRPSRLALGTLLLIGFVAGIIFWGGFNTGMEMGNTEKFCISCHEMKDNVYQEYLGTIHYSNRSGVRATCPDCHVPHEWGPKM
;
A
#
# COMPACT_ATOMS: atom_id res chain seq x y z
N MET A 1 20.10 -39.39 30.58
CA MET A 1 20.09 -37.96 30.20
C MET A 1 19.27 -37.80 28.94
N THR A 2 18.08 -37.32 29.05
CA THR A 2 17.23 -37.02 27.89
C THR A 2 17.60 -35.63 27.38
N GLU A 3 18.19 -35.57 26.20
CA GLU A 3 18.47 -34.32 25.50
C GLU A 3 17.15 -33.63 25.18
N GLU A 4 16.84 -32.61 25.92
CA GLU A 4 15.64 -31.81 25.73
C GLU A 4 15.80 -31.00 24.43
N LYS A 5 15.27 -31.55 23.34
CA LYS A 5 15.34 -30.95 22.01
C LYS A 5 14.67 -29.56 22.04
N LYS A 6 15.47 -28.50 21.95
CA LYS A 6 14.98 -27.12 21.94
C LYS A 6 13.87 -26.97 20.89
N PRO A 7 12.74 -26.40 21.25
CA PRO A 7 11.62 -26.25 20.31
C PRO A 7 12.04 -25.35 19.13
N GLY A 8 11.64 -25.77 17.93
CA GLY A 8 11.91 -24.99 16.72
C GLY A 8 11.35 -23.56 16.78
N VAL A 9 11.91 -22.66 16.00
CA VAL A 9 11.54 -21.23 15.96
C VAL A 9 10.04 -21.04 15.74
N ILE A 10 9.44 -21.83 14.87
CA ILE A 10 7.99 -21.77 14.57
C ILE A 10 7.17 -22.11 15.83
N ARG A 11 7.55 -23.15 16.56
CA ARG A 11 6.88 -23.54 17.81
C ARG A 11 7.02 -22.46 18.89
N ARG A 12 8.17 -21.82 18.99
CA ARG A 12 8.42 -20.72 19.93
C ARG A 12 7.54 -19.52 19.62
N LEU A 13 7.43 -19.13 18.34
CA LEU A 13 6.56 -18.07 17.88
C LEU A 13 5.09 -18.38 18.16
N TRP A 14 4.66 -19.62 17.90
CA TRP A 14 3.31 -20.07 18.17
C TRP A 14 2.95 -20.01 19.65
N LEU A 15 3.85 -20.50 20.51
CA LEU A 15 3.68 -20.45 21.97
C LEU A 15 3.65 -19.01 22.50
N TRP A 16 4.48 -18.13 21.92
CA TRP A 16 4.48 -16.71 22.25
C TRP A 16 3.16 -16.05 21.86
N TRP A 17 2.63 -16.34 20.69
CA TRP A 17 1.36 -15.83 20.20
C TRP A 17 0.18 -16.25 21.09
N ARG A 18 0.21 -17.46 21.60
CA ARG A 18 -0.86 -18.00 22.46
C ARG A 18 -0.74 -17.64 23.94
N ARG A 19 0.25 -16.87 24.32
CA ARG A 19 0.38 -16.42 25.71
C ARG A 19 -0.84 -15.61 26.14
N PRO A 20 -1.42 -15.84 27.31
CA PRO A 20 -2.50 -15.03 27.83
C PRO A 20 -2.03 -13.60 28.03
N SER A 21 -2.80 -12.65 27.55
CA SER A 21 -2.54 -11.23 27.75
C SER A 21 -3.04 -10.79 29.13
N ARG A 22 -2.30 -9.89 29.77
CA ARG A 22 -2.73 -9.24 31.02
C ARG A 22 -3.72 -8.10 30.77
N LEU A 23 -3.88 -7.69 29.52
CA LEU A 23 -4.82 -6.64 29.13
C LEU A 23 -6.23 -7.21 28.98
N ALA A 24 -7.21 -6.42 29.40
CA ALA A 24 -8.61 -6.77 29.22
C ALA A 24 -8.95 -6.88 27.71
N LEU A 25 -9.89 -7.77 27.38
CA LEU A 25 -10.33 -7.99 26.00
C LEU A 25 -10.79 -6.68 25.33
N GLY A 26 -11.53 -5.83 26.05
CA GLY A 26 -11.97 -4.53 25.53
C GLY A 26 -10.83 -3.61 25.13
N THR A 27 -9.75 -3.57 25.93
CA THR A 27 -8.54 -2.79 25.62
C THR A 27 -7.83 -3.31 24.38
N LEU A 28 -7.69 -4.64 24.25
CA LEU A 28 -7.10 -5.26 23.07
C LEU A 28 -7.90 -4.98 21.80
N LEU A 29 -9.22 -5.08 21.87
CA LEU A 29 -10.10 -4.76 20.74
C LEU A 29 -10.00 -3.29 20.34
N LEU A 30 -9.94 -2.38 21.30
CA LEU A 30 -9.78 -0.95 21.04
C LEU A 30 -8.44 -0.65 20.35
N ILE A 31 -7.34 -1.21 20.87
CA ILE A 31 -6.00 -1.06 20.27
C ILE A 31 -5.99 -1.62 18.85
N GLY A 32 -6.55 -2.81 18.64
CA GLY A 32 -6.65 -3.43 17.32
C GLY A 32 -7.48 -2.60 16.34
N PHE A 33 -8.58 -2.03 16.79
CA PHE A 33 -9.44 -1.17 15.98
C PHE A 33 -8.73 0.11 15.55
N VAL A 34 -8.10 0.81 16.48
CA VAL A 34 -7.32 2.03 16.19
C VAL A 34 -6.13 1.72 15.26
N ALA A 35 -5.40 0.66 15.53
CA ALA A 35 -4.29 0.21 14.69
C ALA A 35 -4.77 -0.14 13.27
N GLY A 36 -5.92 -0.77 13.13
CA GLY A 36 -6.55 -1.09 11.84
C GLY A 36 -6.93 0.15 11.04
N ILE A 37 -7.49 1.16 11.69
CA ILE A 37 -7.82 2.45 11.03
C ILE A 37 -6.55 3.14 10.53
N ILE A 38 -5.51 3.20 11.35
CA ILE A 38 -4.22 3.81 10.98
C ILE A 38 -3.60 3.05 9.81
N PHE A 39 -3.58 1.73 9.87
CA PHE A 39 -3.06 0.88 8.79
C PHE A 39 -3.83 1.09 7.49
N TRP A 40 -5.15 1.08 7.54
CA TRP A 40 -5.99 1.29 6.38
C TRP A 40 -5.77 2.66 5.73
N GLY A 41 -5.77 3.73 6.55
CA GLY A 41 -5.49 5.08 6.07
C GLY A 41 -4.10 5.21 5.46
N GLY A 42 -3.07 4.67 6.12
CA GLY A 42 -1.70 4.66 5.61
C GLY A 42 -1.54 3.88 4.32
N PHE A 43 -2.17 2.71 4.22
CA PHE A 43 -2.16 1.88 3.01
C PHE A 43 -2.82 2.59 1.82
N ASN A 44 -4.01 3.15 2.02
CA ASN A 44 -4.70 3.90 0.96
C ASN A 44 -3.90 5.14 0.53
N THR A 45 -3.36 5.88 1.48
CA THR A 45 -2.51 7.04 1.18
C THR A 45 -1.28 6.63 0.38
N GLY A 46 -0.62 5.54 0.75
CA GLY A 46 0.52 5.01 0.01
C GLY A 46 0.17 4.62 -1.43
N MET A 47 -0.99 3.98 -1.62
CA MET A 47 -1.47 3.63 -2.97
C MET A 47 -1.76 4.87 -3.81
N GLU A 48 -2.43 5.87 -3.24
CA GLU A 48 -2.72 7.13 -3.96
C GLU A 48 -1.43 7.88 -4.32
N MET A 49 -0.46 7.93 -3.43
CA MET A 49 0.85 8.52 -3.72
C MET A 49 1.57 7.80 -4.86
N GLY A 50 1.51 6.46 -4.89
CA GLY A 50 2.08 5.63 -5.95
C GLY A 50 1.37 5.81 -7.30
N ASN A 51 0.11 6.25 -7.29
CA ASN A 51 -0.68 6.50 -8.49
C ASN A 51 -0.66 7.95 -8.95
N THR A 52 0.28 8.75 -8.47
CA THR A 52 0.45 10.13 -8.95
C THR A 52 1.32 10.17 -10.21
N GLU A 53 1.06 11.15 -11.06
CA GLU A 53 1.90 11.40 -12.24
C GLU A 53 3.37 11.61 -11.86
N LYS A 54 3.61 12.35 -10.78
CA LYS A 54 4.95 12.61 -10.26
C LYS A 54 5.70 11.31 -9.92
N PHE A 55 5.01 10.33 -9.35
CA PHE A 55 5.59 9.03 -9.08
C PHE A 55 5.91 8.27 -10.37
N CYS A 56 4.98 8.27 -11.34
CA CYS A 56 5.18 7.58 -12.62
C CYS A 56 6.37 8.13 -13.40
N ILE A 57 6.58 9.44 -13.40
CA ILE A 57 7.71 10.08 -14.09
C ILE A 57 9.00 10.14 -13.26
N SER A 58 9.04 9.52 -12.09
CA SER A 58 10.26 9.46 -11.27
C SER A 58 11.36 8.59 -11.86
N CYS A 59 10.99 7.61 -12.72
CA CYS A 59 11.93 6.81 -13.48
C CYS A 59 12.39 7.57 -14.73
N HIS A 60 13.70 7.49 -15.05
CA HIS A 60 14.27 8.25 -16.17
C HIS A 60 13.65 7.91 -17.52
N GLU A 61 13.38 6.65 -17.81
CA GLU A 61 12.75 6.22 -19.08
C GLU A 61 11.34 6.82 -19.24
N MET A 62 10.56 6.82 -18.18
CA MET A 62 9.22 7.42 -18.22
C MET A 62 9.27 8.92 -18.42
N LYS A 63 10.21 9.60 -17.75
CA LYS A 63 10.39 11.04 -17.85
C LYS A 63 10.94 11.48 -19.20
N ASP A 64 11.96 10.77 -19.69
CA ASP A 64 12.72 11.21 -20.88
C ASP A 64 12.03 10.83 -22.19
N ASN A 65 11.29 9.74 -22.22
CA ASN A 65 10.64 9.21 -23.42
C ASN A 65 9.11 9.33 -23.37
N VAL A 66 8.47 8.55 -22.53
CA VAL A 66 7.00 8.43 -22.50
C VAL A 66 6.32 9.74 -22.10
N TYR A 67 6.84 10.41 -21.09
CA TYR A 67 6.29 11.69 -20.63
C TYR A 67 6.42 12.78 -21.68
N GLN A 68 7.52 12.82 -22.42
CA GLN A 68 7.73 13.80 -23.51
C GLN A 68 6.73 13.59 -24.65
N GLU A 69 6.44 12.36 -25.02
CA GLU A 69 5.39 12.04 -25.99
C GLU A 69 4.01 12.44 -25.50
N TYR A 70 3.72 12.19 -24.23
CA TYR A 70 2.46 12.56 -23.59
C TYR A 70 2.19 14.07 -23.60
N LEU A 71 3.22 14.90 -23.39
CA LEU A 71 3.09 16.36 -23.39
C LEU A 71 2.56 16.93 -24.71
N GLY A 72 2.80 16.24 -25.84
CA GLY A 72 2.32 16.62 -27.17
C GLY A 72 0.90 16.14 -27.51
N THR A 73 0.21 15.45 -26.59
CA THR A 73 -1.10 14.87 -26.83
C THR A 73 -2.25 15.77 -26.38
N ILE A 74 -3.45 15.50 -26.91
CA ILE A 74 -4.69 16.16 -26.46
C ILE A 74 -5.06 15.74 -25.04
N HIS A 75 -4.55 14.64 -24.52
CA HIS A 75 -4.75 14.20 -23.14
C HIS A 75 -4.05 15.10 -22.14
N TYR A 76 -2.93 15.70 -22.52
CA TYR A 76 -2.22 16.67 -21.70
C TYR A 76 -2.83 18.07 -21.79
N SER A 77 -3.12 18.55 -23.01
CA SER A 77 -3.65 19.88 -23.24
C SER A 77 -4.72 19.85 -24.32
N ASN A 78 -5.89 20.40 -24.01
CA ASN A 78 -7.04 20.50 -24.90
C ASN A 78 -7.89 21.73 -24.60
N ARG A 79 -8.90 21.98 -25.44
CA ARG A 79 -9.80 23.15 -25.29
C ARG A 79 -10.65 23.12 -24.01
N SER A 80 -10.97 21.92 -23.47
CA SER A 80 -11.77 21.79 -22.26
C SER A 80 -11.00 22.10 -20.99
N GLY A 81 -9.67 22.11 -21.05
CA GLY A 81 -8.80 22.26 -19.89
C GLY A 81 -8.72 21.02 -18.99
N VAL A 82 -9.42 19.94 -19.34
CA VAL A 82 -9.36 18.66 -18.60
C VAL A 82 -8.14 17.87 -19.04
N ARG A 83 -7.34 17.48 -18.07
CA ARG A 83 -6.10 16.73 -18.28
C ARG A 83 -6.24 15.30 -17.80
N ALA A 84 -5.93 14.33 -18.63
CA ALA A 84 -5.82 12.94 -18.26
C ALA A 84 -4.37 12.64 -17.84
N THR A 85 -4.19 12.18 -16.60
CA THR A 85 -2.89 11.78 -16.07
C THR A 85 -2.60 10.31 -16.38
N CYS A 86 -1.36 9.86 -16.16
CA CYS A 86 -0.98 8.47 -16.43
C CYS A 86 -1.88 7.45 -15.73
N PRO A 87 -2.19 7.58 -14.43
CA PRO A 87 -3.05 6.62 -13.74
C PRO A 87 -4.51 6.64 -14.20
N ASP A 88 -5.00 7.71 -14.84
CA ASP A 88 -6.38 7.78 -15.32
C ASP A 88 -6.69 6.70 -16.38
N CYS A 89 -5.69 6.29 -17.17
CA CYS A 89 -5.81 5.25 -18.18
C CYS A 89 -5.20 3.91 -17.73
N HIS A 90 -4.08 3.94 -17.01
CA HIS A 90 -3.29 2.75 -16.67
C HIS A 90 -3.66 2.11 -15.33
N VAL A 91 -4.33 2.84 -14.45
CA VAL A 91 -4.73 2.33 -13.13
C VAL A 91 -6.25 2.24 -13.06
N PRO A 92 -6.84 1.07 -12.74
CA PRO A 92 -8.27 0.93 -12.55
C PRO A 92 -8.78 1.83 -11.42
N HIS A 93 -9.96 2.43 -11.62
CA HIS A 93 -10.60 3.25 -10.58
C HIS A 93 -11.23 2.42 -9.47
N GLU A 94 -11.59 1.18 -9.79
CA GLU A 94 -12.15 0.24 -8.81
C GLU A 94 -11.06 -0.21 -7.84
N TRP A 95 -11.38 -0.19 -6.56
CA TRP A 95 -10.43 -0.47 -5.50
C TRP A 95 -9.82 -1.87 -5.55
N GLY A 96 -10.63 -2.88 -5.87
CA GLY A 96 -10.17 -4.27 -5.98
C GLY A 96 -9.07 -4.47 -7.04
N PRO A 97 -9.32 -4.13 -8.32
CA PRO A 97 -8.31 -4.23 -9.38
C PRO A 97 -7.11 -3.28 -9.20
N LYS A 98 -7.28 -2.17 -8.48
CA LYS A 98 -6.24 -1.19 -8.17
C LYS A 98 -5.13 -1.79 -7.30
N MET A 99 -5.45 -2.72 -6.43
CA MET A 99 -4.49 -3.47 -5.65
C MET A 99 -3.85 -4.56 -6.48
#